data_52ea2b75b3ce8cf690106576c7b3eeda
#
_entry.id   52ea2b75b3ce8cf690106576c7b3eeda
#
_cell.length_a   1.000
_cell.length_b   1.000
_cell.length_c   1.000
_cell.angle_alpha   90.00
_cell.angle_beta   90.00
_cell.angle_gamma   90.00
#
_symmetry.space_group_name_H-M   'P 1'
#
loop_
_entity.id
_entity.type
_entity.pdbx_description
1 polymer ?
#
loop_
_entity_poly.entity_id
_entity_poly.type
_entity_poly.pdbx_seq_one_letter_code
_entity_poly.pdbx_strand_id
1 'polypeptide(L)'
;MHPVLVVDFGAQYAQLIARRVREANVYSEIVPHTMSVADMLAKEPAAIILSGGPSSVYEEGAPSVDPAIFEAGVPVLGICYGFQTMAHALGGTVGRTGTREYGHTEATVAEGSCLFDGTPEDQIVWMSHGDAVQGAPEGFTVTASTTETPVAAFESRERRLYGLQWHPEVGHSQFGQDALKNFLYEGAGIAPTWTAGSIVDEQVEKIREQVGDAQVICALSGGVDSSVAAALVHKAVGDQLTCFFIDQGLLRAGEREQVENDYARGMGIRVITCDESERFLSALAGVTEPEAKRKIIGREFIRSFEAAQKQVIEEVGAAGGEVKFLVQGTLYPDVVESGGGEGAANIKSHHNVGGLPEDMTFELVEPLRTLFKDEVRAVGRELGLPDYLVNRQPFPGPGLGIRIIGEVTRERLDILRAADLIAREELTAAGLDQEIWQCPVVLLADVRSVGVQGDGRTYGHPIVLRPVSSEDAMTADWTRLPYDVLARISTRITNSVPEVNRVVLDVTSKPPATIEWE
;
A
#
# COMPACT_ATOMS: atom_id res chain seq x y z
N MET A 1 10.48 0.66 20.66
CA MET A 1 10.62 -0.66 19.99
C MET A 1 11.93 -0.68 19.20
N HIS A 2 12.73 -1.78 19.24
CA HIS A 2 14.02 -1.87 18.54
C HIS A 2 13.76 -2.38 17.10
N PRO A 3 14.02 -1.60 16.05
CA PRO A 3 13.72 -1.98 14.68
C PRO A 3 14.70 -3.01 14.12
N VAL A 4 14.25 -3.83 13.16
CA VAL A 4 15.16 -4.45 12.19
C VAL A 4 15.40 -3.43 11.08
N LEU A 5 16.64 -3.01 10.89
CA LEU A 5 17.00 -2.08 9.82
C LEU A 5 17.23 -2.85 8.53
N VAL A 6 16.51 -2.49 7.47
CA VAL A 6 16.72 -2.98 6.12
C VAL A 6 17.51 -1.92 5.35
N VAL A 7 18.78 -2.22 5.07
CA VAL A 7 19.67 -1.31 4.33
C VAL A 7 19.40 -1.45 2.84
N ASP A 8 18.95 -0.37 2.22
CA ASP A 8 18.60 -0.32 0.80
C ASP A 8 19.82 0.06 -0.07
N PHE A 9 20.24 -0.87 -0.92
CA PHE A 9 21.29 -0.67 -1.92
C PHE A 9 20.77 -0.18 -3.28
N GLY A 10 19.48 0.20 -3.36
CA GLY A 10 18.85 0.73 -4.57
C GLY A 10 18.23 -0.34 -5.48
N ALA A 11 17.97 -1.54 -4.97
CA ALA A 11 17.20 -2.56 -5.67
C ALA A 11 15.71 -2.52 -5.26
N GLN A 12 14.84 -3.07 -6.12
CA GLN A 12 13.38 -3.02 -5.94
C GLN A 12 12.86 -3.76 -4.69
N TYR A 13 13.68 -4.59 -4.02
CA TYR A 13 13.20 -5.55 -3.02
C TYR A 13 13.36 -5.11 -1.56
N ALA A 14 13.98 -3.96 -1.26
CA ALA A 14 14.13 -3.50 0.13
C ALA A 14 12.78 -3.34 0.85
N GLN A 15 11.77 -2.79 0.17
CA GLN A 15 10.41 -2.69 0.70
C GLN A 15 9.78 -4.07 0.95
N LEU A 16 10.00 -5.02 0.04
CA LEU A 16 9.49 -6.37 0.17
C LEU A 16 10.15 -7.11 1.34
N ILE A 17 11.48 -6.96 1.53
CA ILE A 17 12.19 -7.50 2.70
C ILE A 17 11.60 -6.92 4.00
N ALA A 18 11.44 -5.60 4.09
CA ALA A 18 10.86 -4.95 5.26
C ALA A 18 9.46 -5.47 5.56
N ARG A 19 8.63 -5.66 4.52
CA ARG A 19 7.29 -6.23 4.65
C ARG A 19 7.32 -7.68 5.14
N ARG A 20 8.23 -8.52 4.62
CA ARG A 20 8.39 -9.93 5.08
C ARG A 20 8.81 -10.01 6.55
N VAL A 21 9.66 -9.09 7.02
CA VAL A 21 9.99 -8.97 8.44
C VAL A 21 8.74 -8.64 9.27
N ARG A 22 7.89 -7.72 8.78
CA ARG A 22 6.61 -7.37 9.44
C ARG A 22 5.61 -8.53 9.45
N GLU A 23 5.54 -9.31 8.37
CA GLU A 23 4.75 -10.56 8.31
C GLU A 23 5.24 -11.63 9.31
N ALA A 24 6.49 -11.55 9.75
CA ALA A 24 7.03 -12.32 10.87
C ALA A 24 6.77 -11.65 12.25
N ASN A 25 5.85 -10.70 12.34
CA ASN A 25 5.52 -9.95 13.54
C ASN A 25 6.73 -9.25 14.21
N VAL A 26 7.65 -8.74 13.41
CA VAL A 26 8.82 -7.97 13.86
C VAL A 26 8.81 -6.61 13.18
N TYR A 27 9.06 -5.55 13.98
CA TYR A 27 9.11 -4.18 13.45
C TYR A 27 10.35 -3.95 12.58
N SER A 28 10.20 -3.33 11.41
CA SER A 28 11.30 -3.02 10.50
C SER A 28 11.26 -1.59 9.99
N GLU A 29 12.43 -1.04 9.67
CA GLU A 29 12.60 0.26 9.02
C GLU A 29 13.58 0.13 7.85
N ILE A 30 13.31 0.85 6.76
CA ILE A 30 14.22 0.93 5.61
C ILE A 30 15.12 2.14 5.82
N VAL A 31 16.42 1.94 5.62
CA VAL A 31 17.44 2.99 5.70
C VAL A 31 18.32 2.97 4.45
N PRO A 32 18.79 4.12 3.95
CA PRO A 32 19.67 4.15 2.80
C PRO A 32 21.07 3.60 3.16
N HIS A 33 21.75 2.95 2.21
CA HIS A 33 23.12 2.45 2.41
C HIS A 33 24.14 3.57 2.74
N THR A 34 23.79 4.83 2.45
CA THR A 34 24.62 6.00 2.77
C THR A 34 24.52 6.44 4.24
N MET A 35 23.59 5.87 5.02
CA MET A 35 23.48 6.17 6.45
C MET A 35 24.72 5.66 7.17
N SER A 36 25.31 6.48 8.05
CA SER A 36 26.49 6.06 8.82
C SER A 36 26.14 4.93 9.78
N VAL A 37 27.13 4.05 10.09
CA VAL A 37 26.95 2.98 11.08
C VAL A 37 26.58 3.57 12.44
N ALA A 38 27.14 4.72 12.82
CA ALA A 38 26.80 5.41 14.07
C ALA A 38 25.32 5.81 14.13
N ASP A 39 24.77 6.34 13.02
CA ASP A 39 23.35 6.72 12.95
C ASP A 39 22.44 5.48 12.94
N MET A 40 22.86 4.39 12.29
CA MET A 40 22.15 3.12 12.35
C MET A 40 22.10 2.58 13.78
N LEU A 41 23.23 2.59 14.49
CA LEU A 41 23.33 2.11 15.87
C LEU A 41 22.58 3.02 16.87
N ALA A 42 22.49 4.33 16.59
CA ALA A 42 21.69 5.25 17.38
C ALA A 42 20.19 4.94 17.36
N LYS A 43 19.72 4.16 16.35
CA LYS A 43 18.35 3.62 16.31
C LYS A 43 18.16 2.37 17.18
N GLU A 44 19.23 1.90 17.84
CA GLU A 44 19.23 0.69 18.67
C GLU A 44 18.63 -0.55 17.95
N PRO A 45 19.14 -0.91 16.74
CA PRO A 45 18.53 -1.96 15.95
C PRO A 45 18.65 -3.34 16.63
N ALA A 46 17.56 -4.12 16.59
CA ALA A 46 17.55 -5.50 17.02
C ALA A 46 18.32 -6.41 16.04
N ALA A 47 18.31 -6.09 14.74
CA ALA A 47 19.09 -6.74 13.69
C ALA A 47 19.20 -5.81 12.47
N ILE A 48 20.10 -6.17 11.54
CA ILE A 48 20.28 -5.45 10.27
C ILE A 48 20.17 -6.46 9.13
N ILE A 49 19.43 -6.10 8.07
CA ILE A 49 19.34 -6.87 6.83
C ILE A 49 19.90 -6.02 5.70
N LEU A 50 20.90 -6.54 4.99
CA LEU A 50 21.49 -5.93 3.81
C LEU A 50 20.75 -6.45 2.57
N SER A 51 20.09 -5.57 1.81
CA SER A 51 19.24 -5.94 0.67
C SER A 51 20.05 -6.36 -0.57
N GLY A 52 19.36 -6.76 -1.62
CA GLY A 52 19.90 -6.86 -2.97
C GLY A 52 20.36 -5.50 -3.51
N GLY A 53 21.18 -5.51 -4.57
CA GLY A 53 21.68 -4.31 -5.20
C GLY A 53 21.87 -4.48 -6.72
N PRO A 54 21.98 -3.37 -7.48
CA PRO A 54 22.01 -3.41 -8.94
C PRO A 54 23.40 -3.62 -9.56
N SER A 55 24.48 -3.65 -8.75
CA SER A 55 25.87 -3.58 -9.21
C SER A 55 26.69 -4.80 -8.78
N SER A 56 27.92 -4.91 -9.30
CA SER A 56 28.94 -5.81 -8.75
C SER A 56 29.70 -5.13 -7.60
N VAL A 57 29.94 -5.85 -6.50
CA VAL A 57 30.55 -5.30 -5.26
C VAL A 57 31.96 -4.73 -5.46
N TYR A 58 32.64 -5.10 -6.54
CA TYR A 58 33.99 -4.66 -6.89
C TYR A 58 34.01 -3.57 -7.97
N GLU A 59 32.86 -3.08 -8.44
CA GLU A 59 32.79 -1.99 -9.40
C GLU A 59 33.02 -0.65 -8.68
N GLU A 60 33.72 0.28 -9.37
CA GLU A 60 33.94 1.63 -8.85
C GLU A 60 32.60 2.37 -8.70
N GLY A 61 32.31 2.89 -7.50
CA GLY A 61 31.07 3.57 -7.19
C GLY A 61 29.90 2.65 -6.84
N ALA A 62 30.14 1.34 -6.71
CA ALA A 62 29.12 0.40 -6.23
C ALA A 62 28.64 0.78 -4.81
N PRO A 63 27.33 0.65 -4.53
CA PRO A 63 26.79 0.91 -3.19
C PRO A 63 27.52 0.04 -2.16
N SER A 64 27.93 0.62 -1.04
CA SER A 64 28.65 -0.08 0.02
C SER A 64 28.18 0.35 1.40
N VAL A 65 28.52 -0.44 2.39
CA VAL A 65 28.39 -0.08 3.82
C VAL A 65 29.77 -0.08 4.47
N ASP A 66 29.92 0.70 5.53
CA ASP A 66 31.14 0.67 6.34
C ASP A 66 31.28 -0.72 6.98
N PRO A 67 32.42 -1.43 6.80
CA PRO A 67 32.67 -2.74 7.40
C PRO A 67 32.51 -2.80 8.92
N ALA A 68 32.60 -1.66 9.62
CA ALA A 68 32.34 -1.57 11.07
C ALA A 68 30.96 -2.12 11.47
N ILE A 69 30.00 -2.18 10.53
CA ILE A 69 28.66 -2.77 10.77
C ILE A 69 28.74 -4.25 11.16
N PHE A 70 29.74 -5.00 10.64
CA PHE A 70 29.94 -6.41 10.92
C PHE A 70 30.65 -6.67 12.26
N GLU A 71 31.17 -5.62 12.89
CA GLU A 71 31.83 -5.66 14.19
C GLU A 71 31.00 -5.03 15.30
N ALA A 72 29.84 -4.47 14.95
CA ALA A 72 28.97 -3.74 15.87
C ALA A 72 28.26 -4.65 16.90
N GLY A 73 28.36 -5.98 16.79
CA GLY A 73 27.70 -6.93 17.69
C GLY A 73 26.20 -7.08 17.45
N VAL A 74 25.64 -6.36 16.47
CA VAL A 74 24.25 -6.50 16.01
C VAL A 74 24.16 -7.66 15.02
N PRO A 75 23.14 -8.54 15.08
CA PRO A 75 22.95 -9.59 14.08
C PRO A 75 22.78 -9.00 12.68
N VAL A 76 23.45 -9.57 11.68
CA VAL A 76 23.35 -9.11 10.29
C VAL A 76 23.00 -10.27 9.36
N LEU A 77 22.03 -10.07 8.48
CA LEU A 77 21.71 -10.95 7.35
C LEU A 77 22.02 -10.23 6.04
N GLY A 78 22.87 -10.81 5.19
CA GLY A 78 23.10 -10.35 3.83
C GLY A 78 22.25 -11.14 2.83
N ILE A 79 21.54 -10.44 1.94
CA ILE A 79 20.71 -11.02 0.88
C ILE A 79 21.29 -10.61 -0.48
N CYS A 80 21.62 -11.61 -1.34
CA CYS A 80 22.11 -11.40 -2.71
C CYS A 80 23.31 -10.43 -2.74
N TYR A 81 23.13 -9.19 -3.16
CA TYR A 81 24.19 -8.17 -3.15
C TYR A 81 24.73 -7.90 -1.73
N GLY A 82 23.84 -7.83 -0.73
CA GLY A 82 24.22 -7.65 0.67
C GLY A 82 25.07 -8.82 1.20
N PHE A 83 24.79 -10.05 0.74
CA PHE A 83 25.60 -11.23 1.02
C PHE A 83 26.99 -11.13 0.39
N GLN A 84 27.07 -10.72 -0.87
CA GLN A 84 28.34 -10.50 -1.57
C GLN A 84 29.14 -9.37 -0.92
N THR A 85 28.48 -8.26 -0.52
CA THR A 85 29.11 -7.16 0.22
C THR A 85 29.72 -7.62 1.53
N MET A 86 28.98 -8.43 2.30
CA MET A 86 29.50 -9.02 3.54
C MET A 86 30.69 -9.94 3.28
N ALA A 87 30.60 -10.83 2.29
CA ALA A 87 31.69 -11.74 1.93
C ALA A 87 32.95 -10.96 1.54
N HIS A 88 32.81 -9.94 0.67
CA HIS A 88 33.93 -9.13 0.21
C HIS A 88 34.58 -8.33 1.35
N ALA A 89 33.77 -7.69 2.20
CA ALA A 89 34.26 -6.89 3.32
C ALA A 89 35.02 -7.73 4.37
N LEU A 90 34.67 -9.00 4.52
CA LEU A 90 35.24 -9.91 5.51
C LEU A 90 36.38 -10.81 4.95
N GLY A 91 36.83 -10.55 3.71
CA GLY A 91 37.95 -11.24 3.10
C GLY A 91 37.58 -12.52 2.34
N GLY A 92 36.30 -12.76 2.11
CA GLY A 92 35.83 -13.78 1.18
C GLY A 92 36.07 -13.40 -0.28
N THR A 93 35.84 -14.33 -1.17
CA THR A 93 36.07 -14.14 -2.62
C THR A 93 34.71 -14.02 -3.33
N VAL A 94 34.51 -12.90 -4.05
CA VAL A 94 33.35 -12.67 -4.90
C VAL A 94 33.82 -12.49 -6.35
N GLY A 95 33.14 -13.09 -7.30
CA GLY A 95 33.51 -13.00 -8.71
C GLY A 95 32.47 -13.63 -9.63
N ARG A 96 32.72 -13.48 -10.94
CA ARG A 96 31.89 -14.07 -11.98
C ARG A 96 32.07 -15.58 -12.01
N THR A 97 30.98 -16.31 -11.95
CA THR A 97 30.98 -17.78 -12.03
C THR A 97 31.08 -18.30 -13.48
N GLY A 98 30.97 -17.41 -14.47
CA GLY A 98 30.90 -17.82 -15.89
C GLY A 98 29.50 -18.22 -16.33
N THR A 99 28.70 -18.75 -15.44
CA THR A 99 27.27 -19.03 -15.60
C THR A 99 26.47 -18.04 -14.74
N ARG A 100 25.37 -17.53 -15.27
CA ARG A 100 24.47 -16.65 -14.53
C ARG A 100 23.30 -17.48 -14.02
N GLU A 101 22.85 -17.22 -12.80
CA GLU A 101 21.66 -17.87 -12.25
C GLU A 101 20.51 -16.85 -12.15
N TYR A 102 19.45 -17.09 -12.92
CA TYR A 102 18.22 -16.29 -12.91
C TYR A 102 16.99 -17.19 -12.86
N GLY A 103 16.08 -16.91 -11.95
CA GLY A 103 14.84 -17.65 -11.80
C GLY A 103 14.94 -18.84 -10.83
N HIS A 104 14.14 -19.86 -11.08
CA HIS A 104 14.08 -21.06 -10.24
C HIS A 104 15.39 -21.85 -10.31
N THR A 105 16.01 -22.08 -9.16
CA THR A 105 17.25 -22.85 -9.02
C THR A 105 17.11 -23.83 -7.85
N GLU A 106 17.60 -25.05 -8.02
CA GLU A 106 17.69 -26.04 -6.95
C GLU A 106 18.89 -25.71 -6.05
N ALA A 107 18.63 -25.55 -4.75
CA ALA A 107 19.65 -25.35 -3.73
C ALA A 107 19.60 -26.49 -2.71
N THR A 108 20.77 -27.00 -2.32
CA THR A 108 20.92 -27.95 -1.23
C THR A 108 21.40 -27.21 0.01
N VAL A 109 20.68 -27.33 1.13
CA VAL A 109 21.00 -26.68 2.40
C VAL A 109 21.56 -27.68 3.40
N ALA A 110 22.46 -27.21 4.26
CA ALA A 110 23.12 -28.06 5.24
C ALA A 110 22.25 -28.28 6.48
N GLU A 111 22.20 -29.49 6.97
CA GLU A 111 21.63 -29.84 8.28
C GLU A 111 22.32 -29.05 9.40
N GLY A 112 21.53 -28.56 10.36
CA GLY A 112 22.04 -27.81 11.50
C GLY A 112 22.37 -26.34 11.22
N SER A 113 22.06 -25.79 10.03
CA SER A 113 22.10 -24.36 9.77
C SER A 113 21.03 -23.62 10.59
N CYS A 114 21.35 -22.42 11.05
CA CYS A 114 20.37 -21.57 11.71
C CYS A 114 19.26 -21.13 10.74
N LEU A 115 19.65 -20.67 9.53
CA LEU A 115 18.70 -20.14 8.56
C LEU A 115 17.71 -21.20 8.03
N PHE A 116 18.14 -22.46 7.96
CA PHE A 116 17.38 -23.52 7.30
C PHE A 116 16.84 -24.57 8.27
N ASP A 117 16.85 -24.26 9.57
CA ASP A 117 16.28 -25.17 10.56
C ASP A 117 14.80 -25.45 10.29
N GLY A 118 14.41 -26.71 10.33
CA GLY A 118 13.05 -27.17 10.05
C GLY A 118 12.64 -27.12 8.56
N THR A 119 13.54 -26.80 7.63
CA THR A 119 13.27 -26.81 6.19
C THR A 119 13.86 -28.05 5.50
N PRO A 120 13.33 -28.49 4.33
CA PRO A 120 13.91 -29.58 3.56
C PRO A 120 15.35 -29.30 3.09
N GLU A 121 16.17 -30.37 2.92
CA GLU A 121 17.53 -30.28 2.41
C GLU A 121 17.57 -29.70 0.98
N ASP A 122 16.69 -30.17 0.09
CA ASP A 122 16.58 -29.68 -1.28
C ASP A 122 15.41 -28.71 -1.41
N GLN A 123 15.68 -27.53 -1.95
CA GLN A 123 14.72 -26.43 -2.04
C GLN A 123 14.78 -25.75 -3.40
N ILE A 124 13.64 -25.27 -3.88
CA ILE A 124 13.60 -24.36 -5.02
C ILE A 124 13.68 -22.92 -4.51
N VAL A 125 14.69 -22.20 -4.96
CA VAL A 125 14.96 -20.82 -4.59
C VAL A 125 14.96 -19.89 -5.82
N TRP A 126 14.78 -18.59 -5.59
CA TRP A 126 14.79 -17.60 -6.68
C TRP A 126 16.14 -16.89 -6.70
N MET A 127 16.94 -17.20 -7.73
CA MET A 127 18.21 -16.56 -8.00
C MET A 127 18.06 -15.37 -8.94
N SER A 128 18.89 -14.35 -8.75
CA SER A 128 18.96 -13.17 -9.64
C SER A 128 20.36 -12.54 -9.54
N HIS A 129 21.38 -13.24 -10.03
CA HIS A 129 22.76 -12.75 -9.94
C HIS A 129 23.65 -13.19 -11.10
N GLY A 130 24.65 -12.36 -11.39
CA GLY A 130 25.73 -12.64 -12.34
C GLY A 130 27.08 -12.89 -11.66
N ASP A 131 27.23 -12.41 -10.43
CA ASP A 131 28.38 -12.62 -9.55
C ASP A 131 27.96 -13.48 -8.36
N ALA A 132 28.86 -14.31 -7.83
CA ALA A 132 28.60 -15.14 -6.67
C ALA A 132 29.79 -15.16 -5.71
N VAL A 133 29.52 -15.54 -4.48
CA VAL A 133 30.56 -15.85 -3.50
C VAL A 133 31.21 -17.18 -3.88
N GLN A 134 32.50 -17.15 -4.18
CA GLN A 134 33.30 -18.33 -4.56
C GLN A 134 34.04 -18.93 -3.38
N GLY A 135 34.29 -18.12 -2.35
CA GLY A 135 34.95 -18.58 -1.12
C GLY A 135 34.41 -17.81 0.08
N ALA A 136 33.93 -18.52 1.08
CA ALA A 136 33.47 -17.96 2.34
C ALA A 136 34.62 -17.28 3.11
N PRO A 137 34.36 -16.23 3.90
CA PRO A 137 35.35 -15.65 4.79
C PRO A 137 35.83 -16.65 5.86
N GLU A 138 37.01 -16.43 6.43
CA GLU A 138 37.54 -17.27 7.52
C GLU A 138 36.61 -17.24 8.75
N GLY A 139 36.34 -18.40 9.34
CA GLY A 139 35.46 -18.54 10.50
C GLY A 139 33.96 -18.61 10.14
N PHE A 140 33.62 -18.74 8.86
CA PHE A 140 32.25 -18.97 8.41
C PHE A 140 32.05 -20.42 7.95
N THR A 141 30.86 -20.94 8.23
CA THR A 141 30.43 -22.25 7.74
C THR A 141 29.55 -22.07 6.52
N VAL A 142 29.86 -22.74 5.41
CA VAL A 142 28.99 -22.80 4.24
C VAL A 142 27.77 -23.65 4.56
N THR A 143 26.58 -23.09 4.36
CA THR A 143 25.29 -23.69 4.75
C THR A 143 24.35 -23.97 3.59
N ALA A 144 24.68 -23.52 2.38
CA ALA A 144 23.97 -23.92 1.16
C ALA A 144 24.87 -23.82 -0.07
N SER A 145 24.54 -24.64 -1.08
CA SER A 145 25.14 -24.61 -2.40
C SER A 145 24.13 -24.88 -3.49
N THR A 146 24.46 -24.48 -4.73
CA THR A 146 23.80 -24.91 -5.96
C THR A 146 24.82 -25.60 -6.87
N THR A 147 24.37 -26.11 -8.02
CA THR A 147 25.28 -26.68 -9.02
C THR A 147 26.34 -25.68 -9.50
N GLU A 148 25.97 -24.40 -9.64
CA GLU A 148 26.83 -23.36 -10.19
C GLU A 148 27.47 -22.47 -9.11
N THR A 149 26.84 -22.38 -7.93
CA THR A 149 27.28 -21.54 -6.81
C THR A 149 27.63 -22.38 -5.60
N PRO A 150 28.92 -22.72 -5.40
CA PRO A 150 29.36 -23.59 -4.31
C PRO A 150 29.19 -22.95 -2.91
N VAL A 151 29.09 -21.64 -2.82
CA VAL A 151 28.80 -20.89 -1.59
C VAL A 151 27.54 -20.06 -1.81
N ALA A 152 26.39 -20.73 -1.73
CA ALA A 152 25.09 -20.07 -1.88
C ALA A 152 24.54 -19.50 -0.57
N ALA A 153 25.03 -19.98 0.57
CA ALA A 153 24.80 -19.37 1.89
C ALA A 153 25.96 -19.70 2.83
N PHE A 154 26.17 -18.83 3.82
CA PHE A 154 27.09 -19.10 4.93
C PHE A 154 26.58 -18.46 6.23
N GLU A 155 27.09 -18.94 7.36
CA GLU A 155 26.82 -18.35 8.67
C GLU A 155 28.03 -18.37 9.60
N SER A 156 28.11 -17.41 10.51
CA SER A 156 28.95 -17.41 11.70
C SER A 156 28.10 -17.08 12.91
N ARG A 157 27.68 -18.13 13.65
CA ARG A 157 26.79 -17.97 14.82
C ARG A 157 27.45 -17.18 15.95
N GLU A 158 28.75 -17.38 16.13
CA GLU A 158 29.52 -16.64 17.13
C GLU A 158 29.49 -15.13 16.87
N ARG A 159 29.62 -14.72 15.60
CA ARG A 159 29.57 -13.32 15.17
C ARG A 159 28.17 -12.84 14.89
N ARG A 160 27.17 -13.72 14.88
CA ARG A 160 25.77 -13.46 14.51
C ARG A 160 25.63 -12.86 13.11
N LEU A 161 26.44 -13.38 12.17
CA LEU A 161 26.47 -12.96 10.78
C LEU A 161 25.98 -14.10 9.90
N TYR A 162 25.02 -13.80 9.03
CA TYR A 162 24.33 -14.76 8.18
C TYR A 162 24.24 -14.19 6.76
N GLY A 163 24.21 -15.04 5.76
CA GLY A 163 24.04 -14.58 4.40
C GLY A 163 23.61 -15.67 3.44
N LEU A 164 22.85 -15.26 2.41
CA LEU A 164 22.37 -16.13 1.36
C LEU A 164 22.30 -15.40 0.01
N GLN A 165 22.56 -16.13 -1.09
CA GLN A 165 22.69 -15.57 -2.42
C GLN A 165 21.36 -15.31 -3.10
N TRP A 166 20.32 -16.08 -2.79
CA TRP A 166 18.98 -15.93 -3.38
C TRP A 166 18.12 -14.92 -2.64
N HIS A 167 16.93 -14.68 -3.16
CA HIS A 167 15.94 -13.76 -2.61
C HIS A 167 14.89 -14.52 -1.78
N PRO A 168 15.01 -14.59 -0.45
CA PRO A 168 14.04 -15.26 0.42
C PRO A 168 12.72 -14.49 0.51
N GLU A 169 12.73 -13.18 0.23
CA GLU A 169 11.57 -12.29 0.31
C GLU A 169 10.55 -12.51 -0.79
N VAL A 170 10.95 -13.10 -1.94
CA VAL A 170 10.03 -13.33 -3.06
C VAL A 170 9.27 -14.64 -2.89
N GLY A 171 8.00 -14.68 -3.30
CA GLY A 171 7.14 -15.86 -3.15
C GLY A 171 7.57 -17.09 -3.96
N HIS A 172 8.55 -16.95 -4.87
CA HIS A 172 9.12 -18.05 -5.65
C HIS A 172 10.20 -18.84 -4.89
N SER A 173 10.71 -18.33 -3.78
CA SER A 173 11.58 -19.08 -2.85
C SER A 173 10.71 -19.86 -1.87
N GLN A 174 10.63 -21.19 -2.02
CA GLN A 174 9.66 -22.05 -1.31
C GLN A 174 9.68 -21.88 0.22
N PHE A 175 10.87 -21.80 0.82
CA PHE A 175 11.05 -21.65 2.27
C PHE A 175 11.71 -20.31 2.65
N GLY A 176 11.54 -19.29 1.79
CA GLY A 176 12.18 -17.99 2.01
C GLY A 176 11.69 -17.30 3.28
N GLN A 177 10.38 -17.36 3.55
CA GLN A 177 9.81 -16.78 4.78
C GLN A 177 10.25 -17.53 6.04
N ASP A 178 10.47 -18.85 5.95
CA ASP A 178 10.98 -19.64 7.07
C ASP A 178 12.43 -19.29 7.38
N ALA A 179 13.27 -19.12 6.35
CA ALA A 179 14.65 -18.66 6.52
C ALA A 179 14.72 -17.26 7.17
N LEU A 180 13.85 -16.33 6.77
CA LEU A 180 13.75 -15.00 7.40
C LEU A 180 13.30 -15.10 8.87
N LYS A 181 12.30 -15.92 9.18
CA LYS A 181 11.86 -16.17 10.56
C LYS A 181 12.96 -16.79 11.40
N ASN A 182 13.68 -17.77 10.88
CA ASN A 182 14.80 -18.41 11.57
C ASN A 182 15.91 -17.40 11.88
N PHE A 183 16.25 -16.52 10.92
CA PHE A 183 17.18 -15.43 11.21
C PHE A 183 16.66 -14.53 12.34
N LEU A 184 15.40 -14.08 12.27
CA LEU A 184 14.83 -13.14 13.24
C LEU A 184 14.72 -13.73 14.63
N TYR A 185 14.21 -14.96 14.74
CA TYR A 185 13.88 -15.56 16.04
C TYR A 185 15.09 -16.27 16.66
N GLU A 186 15.78 -17.07 15.88
CA GLU A 186 16.90 -17.90 16.37
C GLU A 186 18.25 -17.18 16.21
N GLY A 187 18.50 -16.60 15.04
CA GLY A 187 19.75 -15.90 14.75
C GLY A 187 19.87 -14.57 15.50
N ALA A 188 18.81 -13.79 15.54
CA ALA A 188 18.77 -12.48 16.18
C ALA A 188 18.14 -12.50 17.59
N GLY A 189 17.39 -13.53 17.95
CA GLY A 189 16.72 -13.65 19.26
C GLY A 189 15.57 -12.65 19.45
N ILE A 190 14.89 -12.27 18.36
CA ILE A 190 13.82 -11.26 18.40
C ILE A 190 12.48 -11.94 18.64
N ALA A 191 11.73 -11.47 19.62
CA ALA A 191 10.39 -11.96 19.87
C ALA A 191 9.38 -11.35 18.88
N PRO A 192 8.39 -12.12 18.37
CA PRO A 192 7.38 -11.66 17.42
C PRO A 192 6.28 -10.85 18.12
N THR A 193 6.55 -9.60 18.45
CA THR A 193 5.67 -8.70 19.23
C THR A 193 4.94 -7.65 18.40
N TRP A 194 5.29 -7.51 17.12
CA TRP A 194 4.63 -6.56 16.22
C TRP A 194 3.32 -7.15 15.70
N THR A 195 2.23 -6.91 16.43
CA THR A 195 0.88 -7.41 16.13
C THR A 195 -0.09 -6.25 15.99
N ALA A 196 -1.25 -6.47 15.36
CA ALA A 196 -2.28 -5.43 15.23
C ALA A 196 -2.67 -4.83 16.59
N GLY A 197 -2.82 -5.67 17.62
CA GLY A 197 -3.14 -5.22 18.98
C GLY A 197 -2.04 -4.34 19.57
N SER A 198 -0.77 -4.76 19.49
CA SER A 198 0.35 -3.96 20.00
C SER A 198 0.52 -2.64 19.25
N ILE A 199 0.26 -2.63 17.94
CA ILE A 199 0.25 -1.41 17.13
C ILE A 199 -0.84 -0.45 17.60
N VAL A 200 -2.06 -0.95 17.83
CA VAL A 200 -3.17 -0.13 18.33
C VAL A 200 -2.80 0.52 19.67
N ASP A 201 -2.30 -0.27 20.62
CA ASP A 201 -1.96 0.22 21.94
C ASP A 201 -0.87 1.30 21.90
N GLU A 202 0.20 1.06 21.12
CA GLU A 202 1.30 2.01 20.94
C GLU A 202 0.83 3.32 20.26
N GLN A 203 0.02 3.22 19.21
CA GLN A 203 -0.48 4.40 18.51
C GLN A 203 -1.45 5.20 19.38
N VAL A 204 -2.34 4.54 20.10
CA VAL A 204 -3.27 5.20 21.03
C VAL A 204 -2.52 6.00 22.11
N GLU A 205 -1.45 5.42 22.68
CA GLU A 205 -0.63 6.11 23.67
C GLU A 205 0.07 7.35 23.07
N LYS A 206 0.73 7.19 21.93
CA LYS A 206 1.39 8.31 21.21
C LYS A 206 0.42 9.43 20.85
N ILE A 207 -0.78 9.09 20.35
CA ILE A 207 -1.79 10.10 20.02
C ILE A 207 -2.25 10.85 21.26
N ARG A 208 -2.48 10.17 22.38
CA ARG A 208 -2.87 10.81 23.65
C ARG A 208 -1.81 11.78 24.14
N GLU A 209 -0.54 11.38 24.11
CA GLU A 209 0.57 12.23 24.49
C GLU A 209 0.70 13.46 23.60
N GLN A 210 0.57 13.26 22.27
CA GLN A 210 0.69 14.34 21.29
C GLN A 210 -0.46 15.34 21.39
N VAL A 211 -1.69 14.86 21.49
CA VAL A 211 -2.90 15.68 21.40
C VAL A 211 -3.23 16.37 22.73
N GLY A 212 -3.02 15.69 23.86
CA GLY A 212 -3.43 16.21 25.18
C GLY A 212 -4.92 16.56 25.20
N ASP A 213 -5.24 17.78 25.65
CA ASP A 213 -6.62 18.28 25.77
C ASP A 213 -7.12 19.04 24.53
N ALA A 214 -6.32 19.11 23.44
CA ALA A 214 -6.67 19.87 22.25
C ALA A 214 -7.71 19.14 21.37
N GLN A 215 -8.37 19.91 20.48
CA GLN A 215 -9.30 19.36 19.51
C GLN A 215 -8.58 18.93 18.23
N VAL A 216 -9.05 17.87 17.64
CA VAL A 216 -8.49 17.23 16.43
C VAL A 216 -9.54 17.17 15.34
N ILE A 217 -9.16 17.47 14.12
CA ILE A 217 -10.03 17.27 12.94
C ILE A 217 -9.47 16.19 12.01
N CYS A 218 -10.38 15.48 11.34
CA CYS A 218 -10.04 14.43 10.37
C CYS A 218 -10.93 14.51 9.14
N ALA A 219 -10.34 14.56 7.97
CA ALA A 219 -11.09 14.43 6.72
C ALA A 219 -11.30 12.95 6.39
N LEU A 220 -12.55 12.55 6.21
CA LEU A 220 -12.91 11.22 5.75
C LEU A 220 -13.03 11.21 4.22
N SER A 221 -12.24 10.37 3.57
CA SER A 221 -12.36 10.12 2.13
C SER A 221 -13.27 8.93 1.80
N GLY A 222 -13.78 8.23 2.84
CA GLY A 222 -14.44 6.95 2.69
C GLY A 222 -13.49 5.78 2.39
N GLY A 223 -12.18 6.01 2.25
CA GLY A 223 -11.17 4.98 2.07
C GLY A 223 -10.74 4.33 3.39
N VAL A 224 -10.14 3.13 3.32
CA VAL A 224 -9.72 2.38 4.51
C VAL A 224 -8.71 3.16 5.37
N ASP A 225 -7.78 3.91 4.77
CA ASP A 225 -6.72 4.61 5.52
C ASP A 225 -7.29 5.72 6.39
N SER A 226 -8.13 6.61 5.82
CA SER A 226 -8.81 7.65 6.61
C SER A 226 -9.71 7.07 7.68
N SER A 227 -10.32 5.91 7.41
CA SER A 227 -11.19 5.20 8.35
C SER A 227 -10.43 4.67 9.56
N VAL A 228 -9.32 3.98 9.31
CA VAL A 228 -8.46 3.42 10.37
C VAL A 228 -7.78 4.52 11.17
N ALA A 229 -7.31 5.58 10.49
CA ALA A 229 -6.73 6.75 11.16
C ALA A 229 -7.74 7.41 12.10
N ALA A 230 -8.98 7.67 11.63
CA ALA A 230 -10.04 8.25 12.44
C ALA A 230 -10.41 7.34 13.63
N ALA A 231 -10.51 6.03 13.42
CA ALA A 231 -10.83 5.07 14.49
C ALA A 231 -9.74 5.00 15.56
N LEU A 232 -8.44 5.03 15.17
CA LEU A 232 -7.30 5.09 16.11
C LEU A 232 -7.35 6.36 16.94
N VAL A 233 -7.53 7.52 16.29
CA VAL A 233 -7.60 8.82 16.98
C VAL A 233 -8.82 8.86 17.90
N HIS A 234 -9.98 8.40 17.44
CA HIS A 234 -11.17 8.33 18.29
C HIS A 234 -10.98 7.43 19.51
N LYS A 235 -10.35 6.26 19.35
CA LYS A 235 -10.00 5.37 20.46
C LYS A 235 -9.04 6.05 21.47
N ALA A 236 -8.16 6.94 20.98
CA ALA A 236 -7.21 7.66 21.82
C ALA A 236 -7.85 8.82 22.57
N VAL A 237 -8.61 9.68 21.88
CA VAL A 237 -9.03 11.00 22.41
C VAL A 237 -10.57 11.20 22.44
N GLY A 238 -11.34 10.25 21.96
CA GLY A 238 -12.80 10.26 22.04
C GLY A 238 -13.42 11.49 21.37
N ASP A 239 -14.25 12.21 22.11
CA ASP A 239 -15.03 13.38 21.64
C ASP A 239 -14.18 14.60 21.23
N GLN A 240 -12.87 14.59 21.45
CA GLN A 240 -11.96 15.63 20.96
C GLN A 240 -11.79 15.54 19.43
N LEU A 241 -12.13 14.38 18.81
CA LEU A 241 -12.10 14.21 17.37
C LEU A 241 -13.41 14.67 16.71
N THR A 242 -13.29 15.56 15.74
CA THR A 242 -14.39 15.88 14.82
C THR A 242 -13.96 15.50 13.39
N CYS A 243 -14.70 14.59 12.77
CA CYS A 243 -14.50 14.25 11.37
C CYS A 243 -15.36 15.10 10.47
N PHE A 244 -14.92 15.30 9.23
CA PHE A 244 -15.76 15.89 8.17
C PHE A 244 -15.64 15.08 6.89
N PHE A 245 -16.73 15.01 6.16
CA PHE A 245 -16.82 14.28 4.91
C PHE A 245 -17.37 15.22 3.82
N ILE A 246 -16.68 15.25 2.67
CA ILE A 246 -17.07 16.08 1.53
C ILE A 246 -17.77 15.21 0.50
N ASP A 247 -19.06 15.44 0.33
CA ASP A 247 -19.82 14.86 -0.78
C ASP A 247 -19.68 15.74 -2.01
N GLN A 248 -18.80 15.33 -2.90
CA GLN A 248 -18.54 16.00 -4.17
C GLN A 248 -19.60 15.68 -5.26
N GLY A 249 -20.63 14.89 -4.95
CA GLY A 249 -21.63 14.45 -5.90
C GLY A 249 -21.15 13.41 -6.93
N LEU A 250 -19.90 12.97 -6.85
CA LEU A 250 -19.28 11.98 -7.76
C LEU A 250 -19.10 10.62 -7.10
N LEU A 251 -19.75 10.40 -5.97
CA LEU A 251 -19.70 9.17 -5.19
C LEU A 251 -20.55 8.06 -5.83
N ARG A 252 -20.25 6.81 -5.49
CA ARG A 252 -21.10 5.66 -5.79
C ARG A 252 -22.43 5.71 -5.05
N ALA A 253 -23.39 4.93 -5.51
CA ALA A 253 -24.66 4.77 -4.81
C ALA A 253 -24.45 4.26 -3.37
N GLY A 254 -25.05 4.97 -2.39
CA GLY A 254 -25.04 4.60 -0.98
C GLY A 254 -23.76 4.95 -0.21
N GLU A 255 -22.73 5.51 -0.83
CA GLU A 255 -21.46 5.81 -0.13
C GLU A 255 -21.61 6.89 0.94
N ARG A 256 -22.38 7.94 0.68
CA ARG A 256 -22.64 9.00 1.66
C ARG A 256 -23.33 8.45 2.90
N GLU A 257 -24.45 7.75 2.71
CA GLU A 257 -25.21 7.13 3.79
C GLU A 257 -24.38 6.11 4.56
N GLN A 258 -23.52 5.37 3.86
CA GLN A 258 -22.60 4.43 4.46
C GLN A 258 -21.61 5.11 5.40
N VAL A 259 -20.93 6.18 4.94
CA VAL A 259 -20.02 6.96 5.77
C VAL A 259 -20.75 7.51 7.01
N GLU A 260 -21.90 8.12 6.85
CA GLU A 260 -22.67 8.67 7.97
C GLU A 260 -23.10 7.59 8.98
N ASN A 261 -23.52 6.41 8.50
CA ASN A 261 -23.95 5.32 9.37
C ASN A 261 -22.77 4.64 10.08
N ASP A 262 -21.71 4.32 9.37
CA ASP A 262 -20.57 3.57 9.91
C ASP A 262 -19.81 4.38 10.97
N TYR A 263 -19.57 5.66 10.72
CA TYR A 263 -18.79 6.50 11.64
C TYR A 263 -19.64 7.08 12.76
N ALA A 264 -20.76 7.74 12.43
CA ALA A 264 -21.56 8.40 13.45
C ALA A 264 -22.34 7.41 14.32
N ARG A 265 -22.97 6.39 13.72
CA ARG A 265 -23.78 5.41 14.44
C ARG A 265 -23.00 4.18 14.89
N GLY A 266 -22.10 3.68 14.05
CA GLY A 266 -21.32 2.47 14.33
C GLY A 266 -20.21 2.71 15.34
N MET A 267 -19.45 3.81 15.21
CA MET A 267 -18.29 4.11 16.04
C MET A 267 -18.51 5.27 17.04
N GLY A 268 -19.62 5.98 16.95
CA GLY A 268 -19.89 7.14 17.81
C GLY A 268 -19.02 8.38 17.47
N ILE A 269 -18.40 8.42 16.30
CA ILE A 269 -17.55 9.53 15.87
C ILE A 269 -18.42 10.68 15.36
N ARG A 270 -18.14 11.91 15.81
CA ARG A 270 -18.80 13.11 15.27
C ARG A 270 -18.36 13.34 13.82
N VAL A 271 -19.32 13.31 12.88
CA VAL A 271 -19.08 13.55 11.46
C VAL A 271 -19.94 14.73 10.97
N ILE A 272 -19.29 15.69 10.31
CA ILE A 272 -19.94 16.80 9.63
C ILE A 272 -19.88 16.52 8.13
N THR A 273 -21.06 16.36 7.50
CA THR A 273 -21.14 16.13 6.05
C THR A 273 -21.31 17.47 5.34
N CYS A 274 -20.38 17.77 4.43
CA CYS A 274 -20.40 18.95 3.57
C CYS A 274 -20.86 18.54 2.17
N ASP A 275 -22.05 18.96 1.77
CA ASP A 275 -22.59 18.71 0.42
C ASP A 275 -22.10 19.78 -0.55
N GLU A 276 -21.17 19.43 -1.40
CA GLU A 276 -20.55 20.27 -2.42
C GLU A 276 -20.92 19.85 -3.85
N SER A 277 -21.92 18.97 -4.00
CA SER A 277 -22.28 18.33 -5.27
C SER A 277 -22.60 19.35 -6.38
N GLU A 278 -23.33 20.42 -6.07
CA GLU A 278 -23.67 21.48 -7.04
C GLU A 278 -22.41 22.24 -7.52
N ARG A 279 -21.46 22.45 -6.64
CA ARG A 279 -20.20 23.13 -6.97
C ARG A 279 -19.40 22.32 -7.99
N PHE A 280 -19.21 21.02 -7.74
CA PHE A 280 -18.47 20.15 -8.65
C PHE A 280 -19.17 19.98 -9.99
N LEU A 281 -20.48 19.73 -9.99
CA LEU A 281 -21.25 19.58 -11.21
C LEU A 281 -21.25 20.86 -12.06
N SER A 282 -21.38 22.02 -11.42
CA SER A 282 -21.31 23.30 -12.12
C SER A 282 -19.93 23.57 -12.73
N ALA A 283 -18.85 23.20 -12.03
CA ALA A 283 -17.50 23.36 -12.53
C ALA A 283 -17.15 22.40 -13.68
N LEU A 284 -17.82 21.24 -13.75
CA LEU A 284 -17.64 20.22 -14.79
C LEU A 284 -18.56 20.40 -16.00
N ALA A 285 -19.49 21.37 -15.97
CA ALA A 285 -20.43 21.60 -17.07
C ALA A 285 -19.69 21.87 -18.39
N GLY A 286 -20.02 21.12 -19.43
CA GLY A 286 -19.41 21.22 -20.76
C GLY A 286 -17.99 20.63 -20.87
N VAL A 287 -17.41 20.05 -19.80
CA VAL A 287 -16.05 19.50 -19.79
C VAL A 287 -16.09 18.03 -20.16
N THR A 288 -15.38 17.66 -21.23
CA THR A 288 -15.32 16.29 -21.76
C THR A 288 -13.90 15.72 -21.78
N GLU A 289 -12.87 16.56 -21.71
CA GLU A 289 -11.48 16.15 -21.79
C GLU A 289 -11.02 15.59 -20.44
N PRO A 290 -10.43 14.36 -20.39
CA PRO A 290 -10.10 13.65 -19.15
C PRO A 290 -9.21 14.42 -18.19
N GLU A 291 -8.11 14.97 -18.69
CA GLU A 291 -7.16 15.70 -17.85
C GLU A 291 -7.75 17.01 -17.31
N ALA A 292 -8.62 17.68 -18.09
CA ALA A 292 -9.34 18.85 -17.62
C ALA A 292 -10.31 18.51 -16.49
N LYS A 293 -11.05 17.38 -16.60
CA LYS A 293 -11.90 16.89 -15.51
C LYS A 293 -11.09 16.65 -14.23
N ARG A 294 -9.98 15.92 -14.31
CA ARG A 294 -9.10 15.63 -13.16
C ARG A 294 -8.61 16.91 -12.49
N LYS A 295 -8.14 17.89 -13.26
CA LYS A 295 -7.66 19.18 -12.75
C LYS A 295 -8.78 19.99 -12.07
N ILE A 296 -9.97 20.01 -12.66
CA ILE A 296 -11.12 20.72 -12.10
C ILE A 296 -11.55 20.05 -10.79
N ILE A 297 -11.72 18.72 -10.79
CA ILE A 297 -12.13 17.98 -9.59
C ILE A 297 -11.11 18.18 -8.47
N GLY A 298 -9.81 18.05 -8.77
CA GLY A 298 -8.76 18.28 -7.79
C GLY A 298 -8.76 19.70 -7.21
N ARG A 299 -8.89 20.72 -8.06
CA ARG A 299 -8.97 22.12 -7.62
C ARG A 299 -10.20 22.39 -6.74
N GLU A 300 -11.38 21.92 -7.17
CA GLU A 300 -12.60 22.14 -6.39
C GLU A 300 -12.57 21.34 -5.08
N PHE A 301 -11.94 20.15 -5.08
CA PHE A 301 -11.76 19.37 -3.84
C PHE A 301 -10.92 20.15 -2.81
N ILE A 302 -9.80 20.74 -3.21
CA ILE A 302 -8.97 21.57 -2.32
C ILE A 302 -9.81 22.72 -1.73
N ARG A 303 -10.54 23.44 -2.57
CA ARG A 303 -11.38 24.58 -2.12
C ARG A 303 -12.51 24.14 -1.17
N SER A 304 -13.14 23.01 -1.44
CA SER A 304 -14.18 22.46 -0.57
C SER A 304 -13.59 21.98 0.75
N PHE A 305 -12.39 21.40 0.71
CA PHE A 305 -11.65 21.00 1.90
C PHE A 305 -11.33 22.21 2.81
N GLU A 306 -10.83 23.32 2.24
CA GLU A 306 -10.56 24.56 2.97
C GLU A 306 -11.84 25.12 3.61
N ALA A 307 -12.93 25.15 2.85
CA ALA A 307 -14.22 25.65 3.34
C ALA A 307 -14.77 24.78 4.46
N ALA A 308 -14.71 23.45 4.32
CA ALA A 308 -15.13 22.51 5.34
C ALA A 308 -14.29 22.60 6.62
N GLN A 309 -12.97 22.71 6.49
CA GLN A 309 -12.09 22.94 7.64
C GLN A 309 -12.46 24.20 8.41
N LYS A 310 -12.66 25.31 7.69
CA LYS A 310 -13.03 26.59 8.31
C LYS A 310 -14.36 26.47 9.06
N GLN A 311 -15.37 25.86 8.45
CA GLN A 311 -16.65 25.61 9.10
C GLN A 311 -16.49 24.79 10.38
N VAL A 312 -15.74 23.69 10.33
CA VAL A 312 -15.52 22.81 11.49
C VAL A 312 -14.78 23.54 12.62
N ILE A 313 -13.76 24.36 12.27
CA ILE A 313 -13.02 25.16 13.25
C ILE A 313 -13.95 26.19 13.92
N GLU A 314 -14.80 26.86 13.14
CA GLU A 314 -15.76 27.82 13.68
C GLU A 314 -16.79 27.14 14.61
N GLU A 315 -17.30 25.96 14.24
CA GLU A 315 -18.22 25.18 15.08
C GLU A 315 -17.58 24.68 16.38
N VAL A 316 -16.34 24.18 16.31
CA VAL A 316 -15.58 23.71 17.47
C VAL A 316 -15.22 24.91 18.37
N GLY A 317 -14.79 26.02 17.78
CA GLY A 317 -14.48 27.27 18.50
C GLY A 317 -15.70 27.86 19.21
N ALA A 318 -16.88 27.82 18.57
CA ALA A 318 -18.13 28.24 19.20
C ALA A 318 -18.53 27.37 20.42
N ALA A 319 -18.10 26.12 20.44
CA ALA A 319 -18.24 25.20 21.57
C ALA A 319 -17.16 25.37 22.66
N GLY A 320 -16.21 26.30 22.49
CA GLY A 320 -15.12 26.59 23.43
C GLY A 320 -13.87 25.73 23.25
N GLY A 321 -13.76 25.00 22.15
CA GLY A 321 -12.59 24.21 21.79
C GLY A 321 -11.61 24.98 20.89
N GLU A 322 -10.32 24.60 20.91
CA GLU A 322 -9.30 25.08 19.96
C GLU A 322 -8.78 23.92 19.15
N VAL A 323 -8.93 23.98 17.81
CA VAL A 323 -8.42 22.94 16.90
C VAL A 323 -6.94 23.19 16.65
N LYS A 324 -6.09 22.23 17.05
CA LYS A 324 -4.64 22.30 16.86
C LYS A 324 -4.10 21.22 15.92
N PHE A 325 -4.83 20.13 15.75
CA PHE A 325 -4.33 18.95 15.06
C PHE A 325 -5.21 18.57 13.87
N LEU A 326 -4.54 18.13 12.79
CA LEU A 326 -5.16 17.53 11.61
C LEU A 326 -4.66 16.09 11.45
N VAL A 327 -5.58 15.14 11.34
CA VAL A 327 -5.26 13.74 11.08
C VAL A 327 -4.95 13.52 9.60
N GLN A 328 -3.84 12.87 9.31
CA GLN A 328 -3.45 12.49 7.96
C GLN A 328 -3.16 10.98 7.90
N GLY A 329 -3.71 10.31 6.89
CA GLY A 329 -3.55 8.86 6.67
C GLY A 329 -2.32 8.52 5.82
N THR A 330 -1.16 9.13 6.06
CA THR A 330 0.12 8.83 5.40
C THR A 330 0.55 7.41 5.74
N LEU A 331 0.96 6.63 4.74
CA LEU A 331 1.47 5.26 4.91
C LEU A 331 2.99 5.20 4.83
N TYR A 332 3.57 4.09 5.32
CA TYR A 332 5.02 3.89 5.34
C TYR A 332 5.66 3.92 3.93
N PRO A 333 5.10 3.28 2.89
CA PRO A 333 5.63 3.40 1.53
C PRO A 333 5.71 4.84 1.02
N ASP A 334 4.70 5.69 1.31
CA ASP A 334 4.69 7.10 0.91
C ASP A 334 5.88 7.87 1.54
N VAL A 335 6.24 7.51 2.79
CA VAL A 335 7.38 8.09 3.50
C VAL A 335 8.71 7.69 2.88
N VAL A 336 8.85 6.41 2.52
CA VAL A 336 10.09 5.88 1.90
C VAL A 336 10.30 6.47 0.51
N GLU A 337 9.26 6.52 -0.33
CA GLU A 337 9.33 7.07 -1.69
C GLU A 337 9.66 8.57 -1.69
N SER A 338 9.26 9.31 -0.67
CA SER A 338 9.58 10.72 -0.53
C SER A 338 10.98 11.00 0.02
N GLY A 339 11.80 9.99 0.25
CA GLY A 339 13.20 10.12 0.64
C GLY A 339 13.46 10.37 2.12
N GLY A 340 12.48 10.19 3.00
CA GLY A 340 12.66 10.12 4.48
C GLY A 340 13.31 11.32 5.18
N GLY A 341 13.67 12.38 4.44
CA GLY A 341 14.36 13.58 4.92
C GLY A 341 13.49 14.84 4.82
N GLU A 342 14.13 16.03 4.80
CA GLU A 342 13.46 17.35 4.66
C GLU A 342 12.52 17.46 3.44
N GLY A 343 12.62 16.54 2.47
CA GLY A 343 11.67 16.36 1.36
C GLY A 343 10.27 15.89 1.77
N ALA A 344 10.07 15.33 2.97
CA ALA A 344 8.74 15.05 3.53
C ALA A 344 7.86 16.31 3.62
N ALA A 345 8.49 17.50 3.66
CA ALA A 345 7.78 18.77 3.52
C ALA A 345 7.18 18.98 2.12
N ASN A 346 7.72 18.33 1.07
CA ASN A 346 7.19 18.43 -0.31
C ASN A 346 6.01 17.47 -0.59
N ILE A 347 5.84 16.37 0.15
CA ILE A 347 4.60 15.58 0.11
C ILE A 347 3.43 16.43 0.60
N LYS A 348 3.68 17.37 1.53
CA LYS A 348 2.69 18.34 2.00
C LYS A 348 2.06 19.17 0.88
N SER A 349 2.73 19.35 -0.26
CA SER A 349 2.23 20.16 -1.37
C SER A 349 1.42 19.39 -2.43
N HIS A 350 1.49 18.05 -2.47
CA HIS A 350 0.89 17.29 -3.58
C HIS A 350 -0.27 16.36 -3.19
N HIS A 351 -0.43 16.00 -1.91
CA HIS A 351 -1.45 15.03 -1.56
C HIS A 351 -2.51 15.44 -0.53
N ASN A 352 -2.42 16.53 0.26
CA ASN A 352 -3.56 16.91 1.12
C ASN A 352 -3.47 18.26 1.86
N VAL A 353 -2.51 19.15 1.65
CA VAL A 353 -2.42 20.40 2.42
C VAL A 353 -2.10 21.63 1.55
N GLY A 354 -2.44 21.60 0.27
CA GLY A 354 -2.40 22.77 -0.59
C GLY A 354 -3.66 23.58 -0.38
N GLY A 355 -3.66 24.52 0.57
CA GLY A 355 -4.79 25.41 0.76
C GLY A 355 -5.11 25.78 2.19
N LEU A 356 -4.24 25.47 3.15
CA LEU A 356 -4.36 26.07 4.49
C LEU A 356 -4.09 27.57 4.38
N PRO A 357 -4.91 28.43 5.02
CA PRO A 357 -4.58 29.83 5.20
C PRO A 357 -3.15 29.95 5.75
N GLU A 358 -2.34 30.87 5.24
CA GLU A 358 -0.93 31.03 5.64
C GLU A 358 -0.74 31.29 7.15
N ASP A 359 -1.82 31.62 7.84
CA ASP A 359 -1.91 31.92 9.26
C ASP A 359 -2.43 30.73 10.11
N MET A 360 -2.84 29.59 9.54
CA MET A 360 -3.26 28.39 10.26
C MET A 360 -2.22 27.27 10.12
N THR A 361 -1.42 27.08 11.16
CA THR A 361 -0.46 25.96 11.27
C THR A 361 -1.05 24.85 12.13
N PHE A 362 -1.60 23.80 11.52
CA PHE A 362 -1.92 22.58 12.25
C PHE A 362 -0.68 21.72 12.44
N GLU A 363 -0.61 21.09 13.59
CA GLU A 363 0.26 19.94 13.79
C GLU A 363 -0.42 18.69 13.20
N LEU A 364 0.38 17.82 12.56
CA LEU A 364 -0.14 16.61 11.94
C LEU A 364 -0.14 15.45 12.95
N VAL A 365 -1.25 14.71 12.99
CA VAL A 365 -1.35 13.40 13.63
C VAL A 365 -1.37 12.35 12.52
N GLU A 366 -0.29 11.58 12.39
CA GLU A 366 -0.08 10.59 11.32
C GLU A 366 0.02 9.17 11.89
N PRO A 367 -1.11 8.59 12.34
CA PRO A 367 -1.08 7.32 13.08
C PRO A 367 -0.68 6.11 12.23
N LEU A 368 -0.72 6.23 10.90
CA LEU A 368 -0.42 5.15 9.97
C LEU A 368 0.96 5.27 9.32
N ARG A 369 1.74 6.30 9.67
CA ARG A 369 3.01 6.66 9.02
C ARG A 369 4.05 5.54 9.01
N THR A 370 3.99 4.63 9.97
CA THR A 370 4.90 3.50 10.12
C THR A 370 4.33 2.19 9.57
N LEU A 371 3.12 2.19 8.99
CA LEU A 371 2.39 0.98 8.62
C LEU A 371 2.34 0.76 7.12
N PHE A 372 2.44 -0.50 6.71
CA PHE A 372 2.07 -0.95 5.38
C PHE A 372 0.56 -1.10 5.25
N LYS A 373 0.06 -1.17 4.02
CA LYS A 373 -1.39 -1.24 3.73
C LYS A 373 -2.10 -2.45 4.34
N ASP A 374 -1.45 -3.59 4.36
CA ASP A 374 -1.95 -4.82 4.97
C ASP A 374 -2.00 -4.72 6.50
N GLU A 375 -1.02 -4.06 7.13
CA GLU A 375 -1.04 -3.77 8.56
C GLU A 375 -2.17 -2.79 8.93
N VAL A 376 -2.41 -1.77 8.10
CA VAL A 376 -3.56 -0.86 8.27
C VAL A 376 -4.88 -1.64 8.27
N ARG A 377 -5.05 -2.59 7.36
CA ARG A 377 -6.22 -3.45 7.34
C ARG A 377 -6.33 -4.34 8.59
N ALA A 378 -5.22 -4.90 9.05
CA ALA A 378 -5.19 -5.69 10.28
C ALA A 378 -5.56 -4.85 11.50
N VAL A 379 -5.01 -3.64 11.62
CA VAL A 379 -5.36 -2.65 12.65
C VAL A 379 -6.83 -2.26 12.56
N GLY A 380 -7.37 -2.06 11.36
CA GLY A 380 -8.80 -1.79 11.16
C GLY A 380 -9.71 -2.89 11.72
N ARG A 381 -9.38 -4.17 11.48
CA ARG A 381 -10.12 -5.31 12.07
C ARG A 381 -10.01 -5.35 13.60
N GLU A 382 -8.82 -5.11 14.13
CA GLU A 382 -8.57 -5.04 15.58
C GLU A 382 -9.39 -3.93 16.25
N LEU A 383 -9.60 -2.81 15.55
CA LEU A 383 -10.46 -1.72 16.00
C LEU A 383 -11.97 -2.01 15.83
N GLY A 384 -12.33 -3.15 15.25
CA GLY A 384 -13.72 -3.54 15.03
C GLY A 384 -14.38 -2.90 13.83
N LEU A 385 -13.60 -2.39 12.88
CA LEU A 385 -14.14 -1.88 11.61
C LEU A 385 -14.74 -3.03 10.81
N PRO A 386 -15.90 -2.83 10.14
CA PRO A 386 -16.53 -3.86 9.32
C PRO A 386 -15.63 -4.33 8.17
N ASP A 387 -15.69 -5.63 7.86
CA ASP A 387 -14.86 -6.22 6.80
C ASP A 387 -15.04 -5.56 5.43
N TYR A 388 -16.23 -5.14 5.07
CA TYR A 388 -16.47 -4.44 3.80
C TYR A 388 -15.76 -3.08 3.71
N LEU A 389 -15.51 -2.42 4.84
CA LEU A 389 -14.76 -1.17 4.91
C LEU A 389 -13.25 -1.43 4.85
N VAL A 390 -12.78 -2.42 5.61
CA VAL A 390 -11.36 -2.81 5.67
C VAL A 390 -10.87 -3.39 4.35
N ASN A 391 -11.70 -4.21 3.69
CA ASN A 391 -11.38 -4.88 2.43
C ASN A 391 -11.87 -4.10 1.20
N ARG A 392 -12.32 -2.85 1.40
CA ARG A 392 -12.81 -2.02 0.30
C ARG A 392 -11.80 -1.92 -0.84
N GLN A 393 -12.30 -2.19 -2.05
CA GLN A 393 -11.52 -2.00 -3.27
C GLN A 393 -11.11 -0.52 -3.45
N PRO A 394 -9.96 -0.24 -4.07
CA PRO A 394 -9.58 1.13 -4.40
C PRO A 394 -10.68 1.84 -5.19
N PHE A 395 -10.88 3.12 -4.87
CA PHE A 395 -11.79 3.99 -5.61
C PHE A 395 -11.08 5.32 -5.88
N PRO A 396 -11.09 5.83 -7.11
CA PRO A 396 -10.29 6.99 -7.47
C PRO A 396 -10.80 8.26 -6.80
N GLY A 397 -9.91 9.18 -6.43
CA GLY A 397 -10.25 10.46 -5.83
C GLY A 397 -11.26 11.28 -6.65
N PRO A 398 -11.17 11.34 -8.00
CA PRO A 398 -12.17 11.99 -8.85
C PRO A 398 -13.54 11.28 -8.88
N GLY A 399 -13.68 10.14 -8.22
CA GLY A 399 -14.94 9.41 -8.16
C GLY A 399 -15.43 8.90 -9.51
N LEU A 400 -16.75 8.90 -9.69
CA LEU A 400 -17.40 8.49 -10.94
C LEU A 400 -17.19 9.51 -12.08
N GLY A 401 -16.65 10.70 -11.80
CA GLY A 401 -16.41 11.73 -12.82
C GLY A 401 -15.48 11.28 -13.95
N ILE A 402 -14.51 10.40 -13.66
CA ILE A 402 -13.58 9.82 -14.65
C ILE A 402 -14.03 8.45 -15.18
N ARG A 403 -15.26 8.06 -14.88
CA ARG A 403 -15.91 6.84 -15.40
C ARG A 403 -17.09 7.16 -16.30
N ILE A 404 -17.28 8.45 -16.66
CA ILE A 404 -18.23 8.93 -17.66
C ILE A 404 -17.42 9.46 -18.83
N ILE A 405 -17.39 8.73 -19.93
CA ILE A 405 -16.73 9.17 -21.17
C ILE A 405 -17.65 10.20 -21.84
N GLY A 406 -17.29 11.47 -21.70
CA GLY A 406 -18.07 12.62 -22.09
C GLY A 406 -18.32 13.60 -20.93
N GLU A 407 -19.27 14.51 -21.09
CA GLU A 407 -19.65 15.47 -20.06
C GLU A 407 -20.27 14.78 -18.83
N VAL A 408 -19.88 15.22 -17.64
CA VAL A 408 -20.43 14.74 -16.37
C VAL A 408 -21.71 15.52 -16.04
N THR A 409 -22.84 14.84 -16.03
CA THR A 409 -24.14 15.39 -15.63
C THR A 409 -24.79 14.54 -14.55
N ARG A 410 -25.74 15.12 -13.83
CA ARG A 410 -26.48 14.38 -12.78
C ARG A 410 -27.18 13.14 -13.35
N GLU A 411 -27.83 13.26 -14.50
CA GLU A 411 -28.50 12.16 -15.19
C GLU A 411 -27.49 11.02 -15.54
N ARG A 412 -26.34 11.37 -16.11
CA ARG A 412 -25.30 10.39 -16.48
C ARG A 412 -24.67 9.73 -15.25
N LEU A 413 -24.53 10.45 -14.15
CA LEU A 413 -24.09 9.89 -12.87
C LEU A 413 -25.11 8.89 -12.32
N ASP A 414 -26.40 9.18 -12.39
CA ASP A 414 -27.43 8.28 -11.89
C ASP A 414 -27.49 6.98 -12.71
N ILE A 415 -27.35 7.07 -14.04
CA ILE A 415 -27.19 5.90 -14.93
C ILE A 415 -25.98 5.05 -14.50
N LEU A 416 -24.82 5.69 -14.33
CA LEU A 416 -23.60 4.99 -13.97
C LEU A 416 -23.66 4.40 -12.55
N ARG A 417 -24.23 5.13 -11.58
CA ARG A 417 -24.45 4.62 -10.20
C ARG A 417 -25.30 3.35 -10.16
N ALA A 418 -26.37 3.32 -10.95
CA ALA A 418 -27.25 2.15 -11.04
C ALA A 418 -26.51 0.96 -11.65
N ALA A 419 -25.75 1.16 -12.72
CA ALA A 419 -24.96 0.11 -13.36
C ALA A 419 -23.80 -0.40 -12.45
N ASP A 420 -23.08 0.51 -11.79
CA ASP A 420 -22.00 0.17 -10.84
C ASP A 420 -22.52 -0.61 -9.63
N LEU A 421 -23.67 -0.22 -9.09
CA LEU A 421 -24.31 -0.94 -7.97
C LEU A 421 -24.63 -2.38 -8.35
N ILE A 422 -25.26 -2.59 -9.51
CA ILE A 422 -25.61 -3.92 -10.00
C ILE A 422 -24.37 -4.80 -10.20
N ALA A 423 -23.31 -4.24 -10.81
CA ALA A 423 -22.07 -4.97 -11.02
C ALA A 423 -21.43 -5.39 -9.69
N ARG A 424 -21.35 -4.49 -8.70
CA ARG A 424 -20.82 -4.79 -7.37
C ARG A 424 -21.64 -5.86 -6.65
N GLU A 425 -22.96 -5.77 -6.66
CA GLU A 425 -23.85 -6.77 -6.03
C GLU A 425 -23.64 -8.18 -6.61
N GLU A 426 -23.52 -8.30 -7.95
CA GLU A 426 -23.29 -9.59 -8.60
C GLU A 426 -21.89 -10.16 -8.30
N LEU A 427 -20.87 -9.30 -8.24
CA LEU A 427 -19.51 -9.71 -7.90
C LEU A 427 -19.44 -10.19 -6.44
N THR A 428 -20.05 -9.47 -5.51
CA THR A 428 -20.13 -9.86 -4.10
C THR A 428 -20.94 -11.16 -3.92
N ALA A 429 -22.09 -11.29 -4.59
CA ALA A 429 -22.91 -12.51 -4.54
C ALA A 429 -22.18 -13.74 -5.11
N ALA A 430 -21.23 -13.54 -6.01
CA ALA A 430 -20.37 -14.58 -6.56
C ALA A 430 -19.09 -14.84 -5.74
N GLY A 431 -18.84 -14.08 -4.66
CA GLY A 431 -17.62 -14.18 -3.85
C GLY A 431 -16.35 -13.66 -4.53
N LEU A 432 -16.49 -12.89 -5.62
CA LEU A 432 -15.36 -12.43 -6.45
C LEU A 432 -14.81 -11.05 -6.02
N ASP A 433 -15.48 -10.34 -5.16
CA ASP A 433 -15.09 -9.03 -4.67
C ASP A 433 -13.77 -9.04 -3.88
N GLN A 434 -13.37 -10.19 -3.33
CA GLN A 434 -12.09 -10.39 -2.65
C GLN A 434 -10.95 -10.81 -3.61
N GLU A 435 -11.28 -11.37 -4.77
CA GLU A 435 -10.31 -11.87 -5.75
C GLU A 435 -9.93 -10.80 -6.77
N ILE A 436 -10.81 -9.83 -6.98
CA ILE A 436 -10.66 -8.76 -7.96
C ILE A 436 -10.06 -7.53 -7.26
N TRP A 437 -8.95 -7.00 -7.79
CA TRP A 437 -8.37 -5.75 -7.28
C TRP A 437 -9.36 -4.59 -7.37
N GLN A 438 -9.98 -4.44 -8.55
CA GLN A 438 -10.94 -3.38 -8.86
C GLN A 438 -11.76 -3.76 -10.10
N CYS A 439 -13.03 -3.35 -10.15
CA CYS A 439 -13.85 -3.46 -11.35
C CYS A 439 -14.47 -2.09 -11.70
N PRO A 440 -13.75 -1.20 -12.39
CA PRO A 440 -14.34 0.01 -12.94
C PRO A 440 -15.52 -0.32 -13.85
N VAL A 441 -16.64 0.35 -13.59
CA VAL A 441 -17.81 0.38 -14.45
C VAL A 441 -17.84 1.75 -15.12
N VAL A 442 -17.85 1.78 -16.47
CA VAL A 442 -17.66 3.00 -17.25
C VAL A 442 -18.87 3.23 -18.17
N LEU A 443 -19.40 4.45 -18.15
CA LEU A 443 -20.47 4.87 -19.05
C LEU A 443 -19.88 5.54 -20.29
N LEU A 444 -20.12 4.96 -21.47
CA LEU A 444 -19.78 5.61 -22.75
C LEU A 444 -20.90 6.60 -23.13
N ALA A 445 -20.91 7.74 -22.45
CA ALA A 445 -22.05 8.67 -22.50
C ALA A 445 -22.22 9.36 -23.88
N ASP A 446 -21.14 9.52 -24.63
CA ASP A 446 -21.16 10.14 -25.96
C ASP A 446 -21.33 9.11 -27.09
N VAL A 447 -21.47 7.82 -26.75
CA VAL A 447 -21.74 6.72 -27.71
C VAL A 447 -23.21 6.34 -27.65
N ARG A 448 -23.86 6.29 -28.83
CA ARG A 448 -25.22 5.76 -28.98
C ARG A 448 -25.17 4.37 -29.59
N SER A 449 -25.67 3.38 -28.85
CA SER A 449 -25.82 2.01 -29.29
C SER A 449 -27.26 1.73 -29.72
N VAL A 450 -27.43 1.01 -30.81
CA VAL A 450 -28.75 0.56 -31.26
C VAL A 450 -29.14 -0.71 -30.50
N GLY A 451 -30.33 -0.72 -29.95
CA GLY A 451 -30.97 -1.87 -29.30
C GLY A 451 -32.32 -2.19 -29.89
N VAL A 452 -32.86 -3.33 -29.52
CA VAL A 452 -34.25 -3.73 -29.81
C VAL A 452 -34.86 -4.12 -28.45
N GLN A 453 -35.88 -3.39 -28.03
CA GLN A 453 -36.65 -3.68 -26.81
C GLN A 453 -38.14 -3.72 -27.22
N GLY A 454 -38.76 -4.89 -27.03
CA GLY A 454 -40.07 -5.14 -27.59
C GLY A 454 -40.03 -5.13 -29.14
N ASP A 455 -41.00 -4.48 -29.78
CA ASP A 455 -41.11 -4.40 -31.24
C ASP A 455 -40.43 -3.14 -31.85
N GLY A 456 -39.69 -2.36 -31.03
CA GLY A 456 -39.11 -1.09 -31.43
C GLY A 456 -37.59 -1.04 -31.34
N ARG A 457 -36.96 -0.20 -32.22
CA ARG A 457 -35.55 0.19 -32.07
C ARG A 457 -35.42 1.15 -30.88
N THR A 458 -34.41 0.90 -30.06
CA THR A 458 -34.02 1.77 -28.97
C THR A 458 -32.59 2.29 -29.20
N TYR A 459 -32.29 3.45 -28.60
CA TYR A 459 -30.97 4.05 -28.65
C TYR A 459 -30.53 4.28 -27.19
N GLY A 460 -29.52 3.56 -26.75
CA GLY A 460 -29.01 3.65 -25.39
C GLY A 460 -27.49 3.81 -25.38
N HIS A 461 -26.94 3.87 -24.18
CA HIS A 461 -25.50 3.94 -23.95
C HIS A 461 -24.91 2.55 -23.69
N PRO A 462 -23.67 2.28 -24.11
CA PRO A 462 -22.92 1.13 -23.64
C PRO A 462 -22.37 1.39 -22.24
N ILE A 463 -22.33 0.32 -21.43
CA ILE A 463 -21.56 0.22 -20.18
C ILE A 463 -20.36 -0.69 -20.45
N VAL A 464 -19.18 -0.28 -20.00
CA VAL A 464 -17.98 -1.10 -20.00
C VAL A 464 -17.73 -1.65 -18.61
N LEU A 465 -17.45 -2.94 -18.50
CA LEU A 465 -16.93 -3.60 -17.31
C LEU A 465 -15.43 -3.79 -17.49
N ARG A 466 -14.63 -3.36 -16.53
CA ARG A 466 -13.18 -3.51 -16.52
C ARG A 466 -12.69 -4.21 -15.24
N PRO A 467 -12.98 -5.50 -15.04
CA PRO A 467 -12.44 -6.25 -13.93
C PRO A 467 -10.92 -6.45 -14.10
N VAL A 468 -10.14 -6.07 -13.10
CA VAL A 468 -8.67 -6.20 -13.12
C VAL A 468 -8.16 -6.87 -11.85
N SER A 469 -7.14 -7.70 -12.01
CA SER A 469 -6.33 -8.28 -10.95
C SER A 469 -4.96 -7.61 -10.95
N SER A 470 -4.48 -7.23 -9.78
CA SER A 470 -3.19 -6.58 -9.58
C SER A 470 -2.72 -6.83 -8.15
N GLU A 471 -1.42 -6.74 -7.90
CA GLU A 471 -0.85 -6.77 -6.55
C GLU A 471 -0.48 -5.36 -6.06
N ASP A 472 -0.01 -4.50 -6.96
CA ASP A 472 0.59 -3.19 -6.65
C ASP A 472 0.01 -2.01 -7.45
N ALA A 473 -0.96 -2.26 -8.33
CA ALA A 473 -1.51 -1.31 -9.30
C ALA A 473 -0.52 -0.81 -10.36
N MET A 474 0.76 -1.17 -10.33
CA MET A 474 1.76 -0.79 -11.34
C MET A 474 1.53 -1.60 -12.62
N THR A 475 1.30 -2.89 -12.46
CA THR A 475 0.88 -3.81 -13.52
C THR A 475 -0.48 -4.42 -13.18
N ALA A 476 -1.31 -4.67 -14.18
CA ALA A 476 -2.59 -5.33 -14.00
C ALA A 476 -2.95 -6.17 -15.22
N ASP A 477 -3.60 -7.29 -14.99
CA ASP A 477 -4.25 -8.07 -16.06
C ASP A 477 -5.77 -8.01 -15.86
N TRP A 478 -6.52 -8.22 -16.95
CA TRP A 478 -7.97 -8.32 -16.84
C TRP A 478 -8.37 -9.62 -16.15
N THR A 479 -9.33 -9.54 -15.24
CA THR A 479 -9.83 -10.72 -14.51
C THR A 479 -10.82 -11.50 -15.38
N ARG A 480 -10.62 -12.82 -15.51
CA ARG A 480 -11.48 -13.72 -16.26
C ARG A 480 -12.69 -14.08 -15.42
N LEU A 481 -13.69 -13.20 -15.41
CA LEU A 481 -14.94 -13.46 -14.71
C LEU A 481 -15.65 -14.70 -15.30
N PRO A 482 -16.34 -15.52 -14.47
CA PRO A 482 -17.21 -16.58 -14.96
C PRO A 482 -18.26 -16.02 -15.90
N TYR A 483 -18.52 -16.71 -17.02
CA TYR A 483 -19.47 -16.25 -18.06
C TYR A 483 -20.89 -16.09 -17.52
N ASP A 484 -21.32 -16.91 -16.57
CA ASP A 484 -22.62 -16.80 -15.93
C ASP A 484 -22.75 -15.53 -15.09
N VAL A 485 -21.67 -15.09 -14.40
CA VAL A 485 -21.62 -13.82 -13.68
C VAL A 485 -21.74 -12.66 -14.66
N LEU A 486 -20.95 -12.67 -15.75
CA LEU A 486 -21.04 -11.66 -16.81
C LEU A 486 -22.44 -11.60 -17.40
N ALA A 487 -23.08 -12.75 -17.65
CA ALA A 487 -24.44 -12.83 -18.19
C ALA A 487 -25.45 -12.20 -17.20
N ARG A 488 -25.34 -12.50 -15.89
CA ARG A 488 -26.23 -11.90 -14.87
C ARG A 488 -26.04 -10.39 -14.78
N ILE A 489 -24.79 -9.90 -14.72
CA ILE A 489 -24.49 -8.46 -14.68
C ILE A 489 -25.11 -7.77 -15.91
N SER A 490 -24.83 -8.28 -17.10
CA SER A 490 -25.34 -7.72 -18.37
C SER A 490 -26.87 -7.69 -18.39
N THR A 491 -27.53 -8.81 -18.03
CA THR A 491 -29.00 -8.92 -18.04
C THR A 491 -29.62 -7.97 -17.01
N ARG A 492 -29.08 -7.91 -15.80
CA ARG A 492 -29.59 -7.00 -14.76
C ARG A 492 -29.44 -5.53 -15.16
N ILE A 493 -28.27 -5.12 -15.66
CA ILE A 493 -28.04 -3.74 -16.10
C ILE A 493 -29.02 -3.34 -17.19
N THR A 494 -29.12 -4.14 -18.27
CA THR A 494 -29.98 -3.81 -19.42
C THR A 494 -31.48 -3.85 -19.11
N ASN A 495 -31.90 -4.62 -18.08
CA ASN A 495 -33.28 -4.66 -17.62
C ASN A 495 -33.63 -3.56 -16.62
N SER A 496 -32.67 -3.09 -15.83
CA SER A 496 -32.93 -2.17 -14.71
C SER A 496 -32.52 -0.73 -14.98
N VAL A 497 -31.67 -0.49 -16.01
CA VAL A 497 -31.18 0.84 -16.40
C VAL A 497 -31.67 1.14 -17.83
N PRO A 498 -32.80 1.84 -18.00
CA PRO A 498 -33.47 2.00 -19.30
C PRO A 498 -32.62 2.66 -20.38
N GLU A 499 -31.67 3.53 -19.97
CA GLU A 499 -30.75 4.26 -20.85
C GLU A 499 -29.59 3.39 -21.36
N VAL A 500 -29.46 2.16 -20.83
CA VAL A 500 -28.37 1.22 -21.18
C VAL A 500 -28.93 0.05 -21.96
N ASN A 501 -28.41 -0.19 -23.16
CA ASN A 501 -28.83 -1.29 -24.00
C ASN A 501 -27.68 -2.24 -24.39
N ARG A 502 -26.47 -2.03 -23.84
CA ARG A 502 -25.28 -2.83 -24.15
C ARG A 502 -24.29 -2.84 -22.99
N VAL A 503 -23.77 -4.02 -22.67
CA VAL A 503 -22.65 -4.20 -21.76
C VAL A 503 -21.49 -4.82 -22.53
N VAL A 504 -20.28 -4.29 -22.36
CA VAL A 504 -19.04 -4.75 -22.98
C VAL A 504 -17.99 -5.02 -21.93
N LEU A 505 -17.05 -5.92 -22.22
CA LEU A 505 -15.94 -6.28 -21.34
C LEU A 505 -14.63 -5.73 -21.91
N ASP A 506 -13.86 -4.99 -21.11
CA ASP A 506 -12.50 -4.59 -21.46
C ASP A 506 -11.51 -5.66 -21.01
N VAL A 507 -10.78 -6.21 -21.98
CA VAL A 507 -9.83 -7.33 -21.83
C VAL A 507 -8.37 -6.89 -21.98
N THR A 508 -8.10 -5.58 -21.78
CA THR A 508 -6.77 -5.02 -21.99
C THR A 508 -5.96 -5.05 -20.68
N SER A 509 -4.72 -5.50 -20.74
CA SER A 509 -3.78 -5.46 -19.60
C SER A 509 -3.18 -4.05 -19.38
N LYS A 510 -2.58 -3.83 -18.24
CA LYS A 510 -1.75 -2.65 -17.94
C LYS A 510 -0.29 -3.08 -17.75
N PRO A 511 0.68 -2.62 -18.53
CA PRO A 511 0.50 -1.84 -19.76
C PRO A 511 -0.17 -2.65 -20.88
N PRO A 512 -0.66 -2.07 -22.02
CA PRO A 512 -0.55 -0.65 -22.40
C PRO A 512 -1.67 0.25 -21.83
N ALA A 513 -2.79 -0.32 -21.36
CA ALA A 513 -3.87 0.50 -20.80
C ALA A 513 -3.59 0.92 -19.35
N THR A 514 -4.41 1.84 -18.83
CA THR A 514 -4.48 2.17 -17.39
C THR A 514 -5.61 1.37 -16.72
N ILE A 515 -5.71 1.36 -15.40
CA ILE A 515 -6.84 0.73 -14.70
C ILE A 515 -8.12 1.54 -14.93
N GLU A 516 -8.09 2.85 -14.68
CA GLU A 516 -9.19 3.75 -15.03
C GLU A 516 -9.14 4.11 -16.52
N TRP A 517 -10.29 4.43 -17.11
CA TRP A 517 -10.39 4.79 -18.52
C TRP A 517 -10.03 6.26 -18.81
N GLU A 518 -10.30 7.16 -17.86
CA GLU A 518 -9.93 8.59 -17.91
C GLU A 518 -9.02 8.99 -16.73
#